data_8bb81d95a47726ccdffaee5893f0a64f
#
_entry.id   8bb81d95a47726ccdffaee5893f0a64f
#
_cell.length_a   1.000
_cell.length_b   1.000
_cell.length_c   1.000
_cell.angle_alpha   90.00
_cell.angle_beta   90.00
_cell.angle_gamma   90.00
#
_symmetry.space_group_name_H-M   'P 1'
#
loop_
_entity.id
_entity.type
_entity.pdbx_description
1 polymer ?
#
loop_
_entity_poly.entity_id
_entity_poly.type
_entity_poly.pdbx_seq_one_letter_code
_entity_poly.pdbx_strand_id
1 'polypeptide(L)'
;MRSFTVAAVQCAPAYLDPVANASLTEGHIRAAAAQGAQLVVLPELVASSYAPGAENFTDLAESASDPGHCLSTWIRLAAELNVGVIAGFLERSGDQIFNSAVVVDPKGQILDVYRKLHLFGAEQNVFSPGDRGLPIVEIHGARVGVQVCYDLRFPETLRILALRGAEVVAVPTAWTGGFDKATPADGRIGQVDGALVQSNLNQLFLVCADQVGKADQVTFLGRSIITTPYGEAVAGPLSPTDEAIAVVKIDLDDVQRARHRGPGIDPFENRRTDVYAGDLGYQEPVKNPW
;
A
#
# COMPACT_ATOMS: atom_id res chain seq x y z
N MET A 1 25.69 -2.99 0.71
CA MET A 1 24.57 -2.34 -0.03
C MET A 1 23.60 -3.42 -0.47
N ARG A 2 22.41 -3.44 0.11
CA ARG A 2 21.35 -4.39 -0.22
C ARG A 2 20.35 -3.70 -1.17
N SER A 3 20.62 -3.84 -2.47
CA SER A 3 19.81 -3.17 -3.50
C SER A 3 18.46 -3.87 -3.69
N PHE A 4 17.40 -3.08 -3.78
CA PHE A 4 16.06 -3.55 -4.09
C PHE A 4 15.36 -2.55 -5.02
N THR A 5 14.77 -3.00 -6.12
CA THR A 5 14.11 -2.13 -7.09
C THR A 5 12.60 -2.23 -6.93
N VAL A 6 11.96 -1.10 -6.64
CA VAL A 6 10.53 -1.01 -6.40
C VAL A 6 9.84 -0.15 -7.44
N ALA A 7 8.58 -0.45 -7.72
CA ALA A 7 7.74 0.33 -8.62
C ALA A 7 6.43 0.74 -7.94
N ALA A 8 6.07 2.01 -8.05
CA ALA A 8 4.73 2.52 -7.76
C ALA A 8 4.01 2.78 -9.08
N VAL A 9 2.91 2.10 -9.29
CA VAL A 9 2.06 2.26 -10.48
C VAL A 9 0.95 3.26 -10.17
N GLN A 10 0.82 4.28 -11.00
CA GLN A 10 -0.29 5.21 -11.01
C GLN A 10 -1.12 4.96 -12.25
N CYS A 11 -2.39 4.57 -12.09
CA CYS A 11 -3.25 4.25 -13.23
C CYS A 11 -4.70 4.66 -13.02
N ALA A 12 -5.48 4.65 -14.11
CA ALA A 12 -6.91 4.96 -14.14
C ALA A 12 -7.71 3.67 -14.40
N PRO A 13 -8.06 2.90 -13.36
CA PRO A 13 -8.83 1.67 -13.55
C PRO A 13 -10.20 1.96 -14.16
N ALA A 14 -10.63 1.10 -15.07
CA ALA A 14 -11.97 1.14 -15.63
C ALA A 14 -13.00 0.87 -14.53
N TYR A 15 -14.05 1.70 -14.51
CA TYR A 15 -15.11 1.64 -13.51
C TYR A 15 -15.89 0.33 -13.62
N LEU A 16 -15.88 -0.47 -12.55
CA LEU A 16 -16.58 -1.75 -12.42
C LEU A 16 -16.28 -2.78 -13.52
N ASP A 17 -15.08 -2.74 -14.12
CA ASP A 17 -14.67 -3.67 -15.18
C ASP A 17 -13.39 -4.43 -14.83
N PRO A 18 -13.49 -5.56 -14.08
CA PRO A 18 -12.33 -6.36 -13.69
C PRO A 18 -11.54 -6.94 -14.87
N VAL A 19 -12.19 -7.19 -16.01
CA VAL A 19 -11.53 -7.73 -17.21
C VAL A 19 -10.62 -6.67 -17.84
N ALA A 20 -11.14 -5.46 -18.03
CA ALA A 20 -10.33 -4.33 -18.49
C ALA A 20 -9.19 -4.01 -17.51
N ASN A 21 -9.45 -4.06 -16.20
CA ASN A 21 -8.47 -3.77 -15.17
C ASN A 21 -7.38 -4.85 -15.07
N ALA A 22 -7.70 -6.12 -15.31
CA ALA A 22 -6.70 -7.16 -15.44
C ALA A 22 -5.73 -6.87 -16.61
N SER A 23 -6.26 -6.46 -17.77
CA SER A 23 -5.46 -6.09 -18.95
C SER A 23 -4.63 -4.82 -18.71
N LEU A 24 -5.22 -3.79 -18.09
CA LEU A 24 -4.53 -2.54 -17.74
C LEU A 24 -3.34 -2.84 -16.82
N THR A 25 -3.59 -3.56 -15.73
CA THR A 25 -2.57 -3.87 -14.73
C THR A 25 -1.50 -4.82 -15.28
N GLU A 26 -1.84 -5.75 -16.18
CA GLU A 26 -0.85 -6.56 -16.91
C GLU A 26 0.13 -5.67 -17.67
N GLY A 27 -0.34 -4.67 -18.41
CA GLY A 27 0.52 -3.73 -19.13
C GLY A 27 1.48 -3.00 -18.21
N HIS A 28 1.00 -2.50 -17.09
CA HIS A 28 1.82 -1.78 -16.10
C HIS A 28 2.84 -2.69 -15.40
N ILE A 29 2.43 -3.91 -14.99
CA ILE A 29 3.35 -4.87 -14.36
C ILE A 29 4.49 -5.24 -15.31
N ARG A 30 4.18 -5.52 -16.59
CA ARG A 30 5.18 -5.82 -17.61
C ARG A 30 6.15 -4.65 -17.83
N ALA A 31 5.61 -3.43 -17.90
CA ALA A 31 6.41 -2.23 -18.09
C ALA A 31 7.32 -1.93 -16.88
N ALA A 32 6.87 -2.16 -15.66
CA ALA A 32 7.66 -2.05 -14.46
C ALA A 32 8.77 -3.12 -14.39
N ALA A 33 8.44 -4.38 -14.69
CA ALA A 33 9.39 -5.49 -14.73
C ALA A 33 10.47 -5.27 -15.79
N ALA A 34 10.11 -4.75 -16.98
CA ALA A 34 11.07 -4.41 -18.04
C ALA A 34 12.08 -3.32 -17.61
N GLN A 35 11.73 -2.47 -16.63
CA GLN A 35 12.60 -1.48 -16.01
C GLN A 35 13.38 -2.05 -14.79
N GLY A 36 13.28 -3.34 -14.53
CA GLY A 36 14.02 -4.04 -13.47
C GLY A 36 13.35 -4.02 -12.10
N ALA A 37 12.06 -3.71 -12.00
CA ALA A 37 11.33 -3.79 -10.73
C ALA A 37 11.34 -5.22 -10.17
N GLN A 38 11.61 -5.34 -8.88
CA GLN A 38 11.54 -6.58 -8.10
C GLN A 38 10.24 -6.64 -7.28
N LEU A 39 9.65 -5.48 -6.99
CA LEU A 39 8.34 -5.32 -6.37
C LEU A 39 7.54 -4.28 -7.16
N VAL A 40 6.31 -4.63 -7.53
CA VAL A 40 5.35 -3.74 -8.17
C VAL A 40 4.17 -3.53 -7.23
N VAL A 41 3.89 -2.27 -6.89
CA VAL A 41 2.73 -1.89 -6.07
C VAL A 41 1.70 -1.22 -6.97
N LEU A 42 0.49 -1.75 -6.95
CA LEU A 42 -0.68 -1.27 -7.68
C LEU A 42 -1.64 -0.54 -6.72
N PRO A 43 -2.55 0.31 -7.22
CA PRO A 43 -3.48 1.06 -6.39
C PRO A 43 -4.46 0.23 -5.56
N GLU A 44 -5.07 0.88 -4.55
CA GLU A 44 -6.21 0.36 -3.78
C GLU A 44 -7.39 0.07 -4.71
N LEU A 45 -8.06 -1.09 -4.50
CA LEU A 45 -9.23 -1.53 -5.28
C LEU A 45 -9.04 -1.42 -6.81
N VAL A 46 -7.80 -1.55 -7.30
CA VAL A 46 -7.49 -1.41 -8.73
C VAL A 46 -8.24 -2.45 -9.59
N ALA A 47 -8.64 -3.58 -9.01
CA ALA A 47 -9.40 -4.61 -9.69
C ALA A 47 -10.79 -4.14 -10.15
N SER A 48 -11.44 -3.24 -9.40
CA SER A 48 -12.82 -2.78 -9.63
C SER A 48 -12.94 -1.27 -9.83
N SER A 49 -11.85 -0.52 -9.65
CA SER A 49 -11.84 0.89 -9.30
C SER A 49 -12.48 1.16 -7.94
N TYR A 50 -12.22 2.34 -7.35
CA TYR A 50 -12.72 2.69 -6.01
C TYR A 50 -14.16 3.22 -6.09
N ALA A 51 -15.13 2.32 -5.86
CA ALA A 51 -16.55 2.63 -6.00
C ALA A 51 -17.43 2.03 -4.88
N PRO A 52 -17.14 2.26 -3.58
CA PRO A 52 -17.80 1.54 -2.47
C PRO A 52 -19.31 1.84 -2.32
N GLY A 53 -19.88 2.77 -3.07
CA GLY A 53 -21.31 3.07 -3.09
C GLY A 53 -22.04 2.64 -4.35
N ALA A 54 -21.34 1.99 -5.31
CA ALA A 54 -21.95 1.60 -6.57
C ALA A 54 -22.86 0.38 -6.41
N GLU A 55 -23.94 0.36 -7.18
CA GLU A 55 -24.80 -0.83 -7.32
C GLU A 55 -23.98 -2.00 -7.87
N ASN A 56 -24.20 -3.19 -7.34
CA ASN A 56 -23.50 -4.44 -7.70
C ASN A 56 -21.97 -4.42 -7.50
N PHE A 57 -21.43 -3.44 -6.77
CA PHE A 57 -19.99 -3.37 -6.51
C PHE A 57 -19.46 -4.64 -5.84
N THR A 58 -20.20 -5.16 -4.85
CA THR A 58 -19.80 -6.37 -4.12
C THR A 58 -19.83 -7.66 -4.94
N ASP A 59 -20.51 -7.66 -6.10
CA ASP A 59 -20.56 -8.81 -7.01
C ASP A 59 -19.22 -9.03 -7.73
N LEU A 60 -18.37 -7.99 -7.77
CA LEU A 60 -17.04 -8.03 -8.36
C LEU A 60 -15.98 -8.61 -7.41
N ALA A 61 -16.37 -9.01 -6.20
CA ALA A 61 -15.43 -9.49 -5.21
C ALA A 61 -14.80 -10.82 -5.61
N GLU A 62 -13.46 -10.85 -5.58
CA GLU A 62 -12.66 -12.04 -5.82
C GLU A 62 -12.28 -12.72 -4.48
N SER A 63 -11.95 -14.01 -4.53
CA SER A 63 -11.43 -14.74 -3.38
C SER A 63 -9.99 -15.20 -3.63
N ALA A 64 -9.15 -15.12 -2.61
CA ALA A 64 -7.80 -15.67 -2.70
C ALA A 64 -7.78 -17.20 -2.89
N SER A 65 -8.84 -17.91 -2.48
CA SER A 65 -8.98 -19.35 -2.69
C SER A 65 -9.61 -19.73 -4.04
N ASP A 66 -10.26 -18.78 -4.72
CA ASP A 66 -10.84 -18.93 -6.05
C ASP A 66 -10.62 -17.62 -6.83
N PRO A 67 -9.39 -17.42 -7.38
CA PRO A 67 -8.99 -16.18 -8.00
C PRO A 67 -9.79 -15.86 -9.26
N GLY A 68 -10.35 -14.65 -9.31
CA GLY A 68 -10.99 -14.08 -10.51
C GLY A 68 -9.99 -13.54 -11.52
N HIS A 69 -10.45 -12.61 -12.37
CA HIS A 69 -9.64 -12.10 -13.50
C HIS A 69 -8.37 -11.38 -13.06
N CYS A 70 -8.46 -10.49 -12.09
CA CYS A 70 -7.31 -9.69 -11.65
C CYS A 70 -6.32 -10.53 -10.87
N LEU A 71 -6.77 -11.24 -9.84
CA LEU A 71 -5.91 -12.09 -9.01
C LEU A 71 -5.19 -13.15 -9.85
N SER A 72 -5.88 -13.85 -10.75
CA SER A 72 -5.28 -14.85 -11.64
C SER A 72 -4.20 -14.24 -12.55
N THR A 73 -4.45 -13.02 -13.06
CA THR A 73 -3.49 -12.29 -13.88
C THR A 73 -2.25 -11.91 -13.08
N TRP A 74 -2.40 -11.37 -11.88
CA TRP A 74 -1.28 -10.96 -11.04
C TRP A 74 -0.44 -12.15 -10.57
N ILE A 75 -1.06 -13.27 -10.20
CA ILE A 75 -0.39 -14.53 -9.85
C ILE A 75 0.46 -15.04 -11.01
N ARG A 76 -0.11 -15.10 -12.21
CA ARG A 76 0.60 -15.53 -13.42
C ARG A 76 1.77 -14.62 -13.75
N LEU A 77 1.57 -13.30 -13.72
CA LEU A 77 2.61 -12.32 -14.06
C LEU A 77 3.75 -12.29 -13.05
N ALA A 78 3.44 -12.42 -11.77
CA ALA A 78 4.46 -12.51 -10.72
C ALA A 78 5.44 -13.66 -10.98
N ALA A 79 4.91 -14.85 -11.31
CA ALA A 79 5.72 -16.02 -11.67
C ALA A 79 6.46 -15.85 -12.99
N GLU A 80 5.77 -15.36 -14.03
CA GLU A 80 6.34 -15.19 -15.38
C GLU A 80 7.52 -14.21 -15.39
N LEU A 81 7.37 -13.10 -14.65
CA LEU A 81 8.33 -11.99 -14.67
C LEU A 81 9.31 -12.02 -13.48
N ASN A 82 9.14 -12.97 -12.55
CA ASN A 82 9.92 -13.08 -11.32
C ASN A 82 9.89 -11.79 -10.49
N VAL A 83 8.69 -11.21 -10.29
CA VAL A 83 8.46 -9.99 -9.51
C VAL A 83 7.44 -10.23 -8.41
N GLY A 84 7.61 -9.57 -7.25
CA GLY A 84 6.55 -9.48 -6.26
C GLY A 84 5.47 -8.51 -6.73
N VAL A 85 4.19 -8.82 -6.48
CA VAL A 85 3.06 -7.94 -6.81
C VAL A 85 2.24 -7.70 -5.55
N ILE A 86 1.98 -6.43 -5.22
CA ILE A 86 1.05 -6.02 -4.17
C ILE A 86 -0.02 -5.14 -4.81
N ALA A 87 -1.28 -5.58 -4.72
CA ALA A 87 -2.36 -4.96 -5.47
C ALA A 87 -3.67 -4.94 -4.67
N GLY A 88 -4.39 -3.80 -4.74
CA GLY A 88 -5.68 -3.63 -4.08
C GLY A 88 -6.81 -4.33 -4.82
N PHE A 89 -7.64 -5.06 -4.10
CA PHE A 89 -8.81 -5.75 -4.66
C PHE A 89 -9.97 -5.81 -3.66
N LEU A 90 -11.14 -6.06 -4.19
CA LEU A 90 -12.35 -6.33 -3.44
C LEU A 90 -12.35 -7.82 -3.06
N GLU A 91 -12.15 -8.12 -1.76
CA GLU A 91 -12.06 -9.50 -1.26
C GLU A 91 -13.41 -10.01 -0.76
N ARG A 92 -13.79 -11.21 -1.20
CA ARG A 92 -14.84 -12.01 -0.58
C ARG A 92 -14.23 -13.12 0.28
N SER A 93 -14.63 -13.19 1.53
CA SER A 93 -14.25 -14.27 2.45
C SER A 93 -15.47 -14.73 3.26
N GLY A 94 -16.05 -15.86 2.88
CA GLY A 94 -17.36 -16.27 3.36
C GLY A 94 -18.43 -15.23 3.01
N ASP A 95 -19.19 -14.79 3.98
CA ASP A 95 -20.25 -13.78 3.83
C ASP A 95 -19.74 -12.34 3.96
N GLN A 96 -18.45 -12.16 4.22
CA GLN A 96 -17.86 -10.84 4.44
C GLN A 96 -17.15 -10.32 3.19
N ILE A 97 -17.18 -9.00 3.05
CA ILE A 97 -16.50 -8.25 1.99
C ILE A 97 -15.46 -7.34 2.66
N PHE A 98 -14.25 -7.33 2.10
CA PHE A 98 -13.14 -6.52 2.59
C PHE A 98 -12.50 -5.68 1.48
N ASN A 99 -12.00 -4.52 1.86
CA ASN A 99 -11.04 -3.77 1.07
C ASN A 99 -9.65 -4.35 1.39
N SER A 100 -9.04 -5.05 0.43
CA SER A 100 -7.86 -5.86 0.67
C SER A 100 -6.73 -5.57 -0.30
N ALA A 101 -5.51 -5.91 0.11
CA ALA A 101 -4.35 -5.96 -0.76
C ALA A 101 -3.76 -7.38 -0.76
N VAL A 102 -3.68 -8.00 -1.93
CA VAL A 102 -3.01 -9.28 -2.10
C VAL A 102 -1.50 -9.07 -2.19
N VAL A 103 -0.76 -10.01 -1.61
CA VAL A 103 0.70 -10.09 -1.73
C VAL A 103 1.06 -11.37 -2.48
N VAL A 104 1.57 -11.22 -3.69
CA VAL A 104 2.00 -12.33 -4.53
C VAL A 104 3.52 -12.33 -4.63
N ASP A 105 4.14 -13.46 -4.36
CA ASP A 105 5.60 -13.64 -4.44
C ASP A 105 6.08 -13.82 -5.89
N PRO A 106 7.42 -13.73 -6.14
CA PRO A 106 7.99 -13.95 -7.47
C PRO A 106 7.81 -15.37 -8.05
N LYS A 107 7.20 -16.29 -7.32
CA LYS A 107 6.84 -17.64 -7.79
C LYS A 107 5.35 -17.76 -8.12
N GLY A 108 4.59 -16.68 -7.98
CA GLY A 108 3.15 -16.67 -8.17
C GLY A 108 2.37 -17.29 -7.00
N GLN A 109 2.93 -17.31 -5.80
CA GLN A 109 2.22 -17.76 -4.61
C GLN A 109 1.64 -16.56 -3.87
N ILE A 110 0.39 -16.65 -3.44
CA ILE A 110 -0.18 -15.67 -2.50
C ILE A 110 0.47 -15.92 -1.13
N LEU A 111 1.31 -14.98 -0.69
CA LEU A 111 1.95 -15.04 0.62
C LEU A 111 1.01 -14.58 1.73
N ASP A 112 0.21 -13.54 1.45
CA ASP A 112 -0.74 -12.99 2.40
C ASP A 112 -1.83 -12.17 1.68
N VAL A 113 -2.90 -11.88 2.41
CA VAL A 113 -3.94 -10.93 2.04
C VAL A 113 -4.14 -9.98 3.21
N TYR A 114 -3.68 -8.75 3.04
CA TYR A 114 -3.94 -7.70 4.02
C TYR A 114 -5.34 -7.16 3.84
N ARG A 115 -6.11 -7.08 4.93
CA ARG A 115 -7.43 -6.46 5.00
C ARG A 115 -7.32 -5.09 5.66
N LYS A 116 -7.77 -4.05 4.99
CA LYS A 116 -7.71 -2.66 5.48
C LYS A 116 -8.31 -2.54 6.88
N LEU A 117 -7.50 -2.06 7.83
CA LEU A 117 -7.91 -1.95 9.23
C LEU A 117 -8.85 -0.77 9.45
N HIS A 118 -8.55 0.38 8.82
CA HIS A 118 -9.27 1.62 9.04
C HIS A 118 -10.09 1.98 7.79
N LEU A 119 -11.39 1.79 7.89
CA LEU A 119 -12.33 2.06 6.79
C LEU A 119 -12.61 3.57 6.68
N PHE A 120 -12.54 4.10 5.45
CA PHE A 120 -12.72 5.52 5.16
C PHE A 120 -14.15 5.84 4.74
N GLY A 121 -14.82 6.72 5.49
CA GLY A 121 -16.13 7.26 5.11
C GLY A 121 -17.17 6.16 4.82
N ALA A 122 -17.71 6.16 3.59
CA ALA A 122 -18.76 5.23 3.16
C ALA A 122 -18.29 3.76 3.09
N GLU A 123 -16.99 3.49 3.13
CA GLU A 123 -16.47 2.12 3.19
C GLU A 123 -17.05 1.33 4.36
N GLN A 124 -17.34 1.99 5.48
CA GLN A 124 -17.91 1.37 6.68
C GLN A 124 -19.30 0.74 6.44
N ASN A 125 -19.99 1.13 5.37
CA ASN A 125 -21.30 0.58 5.01
C ASN A 125 -21.19 -0.64 4.09
N VAL A 126 -20.00 -0.93 3.57
CA VAL A 126 -19.77 -1.94 2.54
C VAL A 126 -18.80 -3.03 3.01
N PHE A 127 -17.73 -2.62 3.69
CA PHE A 127 -16.66 -3.53 4.10
C PHE A 127 -16.69 -3.87 5.57
N SER A 128 -16.24 -5.07 5.90
CA SER A 128 -15.83 -5.42 7.25
C SER A 128 -14.43 -4.85 7.54
N PRO A 129 -14.17 -4.35 8.76
CA PRO A 129 -12.82 -3.99 9.18
C PRO A 129 -11.87 -5.19 9.10
N GLY A 130 -10.60 -4.92 8.79
CA GLY A 130 -9.57 -5.95 8.70
C GLY A 130 -9.34 -6.68 10.03
N ASP A 131 -9.14 -7.98 9.94
CA ASP A 131 -9.03 -8.91 11.08
C ASP A 131 -7.73 -9.75 11.08
N ARG A 132 -6.82 -9.51 10.10
CA ARG A 132 -5.59 -10.27 9.92
C ARG A 132 -4.32 -9.56 10.41
N GLY A 133 -4.48 -8.37 11.00
CA GLY A 133 -3.35 -7.57 11.50
C GLY A 133 -2.49 -6.99 10.38
N LEU A 134 -1.21 -6.81 10.67
CA LEU A 134 -0.24 -6.14 9.79
C LEU A 134 0.80 -7.15 9.30
N PRO A 135 0.71 -7.65 8.06
CA PRO A 135 1.65 -8.65 7.55
C PRO A 135 3.02 -8.05 7.24
N ILE A 136 4.05 -8.87 7.40
CA ILE A 136 5.39 -8.64 6.85
C ILE A 136 5.81 -9.91 6.13
N VAL A 137 6.12 -9.78 4.87
CA VAL A 137 6.56 -10.88 3.99
C VAL A 137 7.98 -10.63 3.49
N GLU A 138 8.61 -11.66 2.96
CA GLU A 138 9.91 -11.53 2.31
C GLU A 138 9.76 -11.61 0.79
N ILE A 139 10.24 -10.59 0.07
CA ILE A 139 10.29 -10.52 -1.40
C ILE A 139 11.71 -10.16 -1.83
N HIS A 140 12.39 -11.07 -2.54
CA HIS A 140 13.79 -10.89 -2.98
C HIS A 140 14.73 -10.43 -1.83
N GLY A 141 14.51 -10.94 -0.61
CA GLY A 141 15.33 -10.63 0.56
C GLY A 141 14.99 -9.28 1.24
N ALA A 142 13.99 -8.54 0.75
CA ALA A 142 13.44 -7.36 1.41
C ALA A 142 12.27 -7.75 2.32
N ARG A 143 12.20 -7.16 3.52
CA ARG A 143 11.07 -7.33 4.45
C ARG A 143 10.01 -6.27 4.15
N VAL A 144 8.94 -6.70 3.50
CA VAL A 144 7.87 -5.83 2.98
C VAL A 144 6.64 -5.92 3.86
N GLY A 145 6.24 -4.79 4.45
CA GLY A 145 4.95 -4.62 5.12
C GLY A 145 3.89 -4.10 4.14
N VAL A 146 2.62 -4.24 4.52
CA VAL A 146 1.48 -3.75 3.73
C VAL A 146 0.51 -2.99 4.61
N GLN A 147 -0.02 -1.89 4.06
CA GLN A 147 -1.21 -1.19 4.55
C GLN A 147 -1.93 -0.54 3.37
N VAL A 148 -3.16 -0.08 3.57
CA VAL A 148 -3.99 0.47 2.49
C VAL A 148 -4.44 1.89 2.82
N CYS A 149 -4.06 2.86 1.98
CA CYS A 149 -4.62 4.20 1.88
C CYS A 149 -4.82 4.92 3.23
N TYR A 150 -6.03 4.90 3.79
CA TYR A 150 -6.40 5.60 5.03
C TYR A 150 -5.62 5.10 6.25
N ASP A 151 -5.11 3.86 6.24
CA ASP A 151 -4.23 3.34 7.30
C ASP A 151 -3.00 4.22 7.52
N LEU A 152 -2.54 4.93 6.47
CA LEU A 152 -1.41 5.86 6.56
C LEU A 152 -1.66 7.05 7.51
N ARG A 153 -2.91 7.34 7.87
CA ARG A 153 -3.27 8.37 8.86
C ARG A 153 -3.07 7.94 10.30
N PHE A 154 -2.83 6.65 10.52
CA PHE A 154 -2.65 6.04 11.84
C PHE A 154 -1.18 5.70 12.05
N PRO A 155 -0.42 6.54 12.78
CA PRO A 155 1.02 6.34 12.96
C PRO A 155 1.36 5.01 13.66
N GLU A 156 0.41 4.43 14.39
CA GLU A 156 0.54 3.15 15.06
C GLU A 156 0.86 2.01 14.09
N THR A 157 0.18 1.97 12.96
CA THR A 157 0.33 0.88 11.97
C THR A 157 1.75 0.81 11.41
N LEU A 158 2.29 1.96 10.97
CA LEU A 158 3.67 2.04 10.49
C LEU A 158 4.68 1.81 11.59
N ARG A 159 4.42 2.31 12.81
CA ARG A 159 5.28 2.07 13.96
C ARG A 159 5.36 0.58 14.27
N ILE A 160 4.24 -0.15 14.26
CA ILE A 160 4.22 -1.59 14.50
C ILE A 160 4.99 -2.33 13.40
N LEU A 161 4.75 -2.02 12.11
CA LEU A 161 5.49 -2.63 11.01
C LEU A 161 7.01 -2.40 11.14
N ALA A 162 7.41 -1.17 11.44
CA ALA A 162 8.81 -0.81 11.64
C ALA A 162 9.46 -1.57 12.81
N LEU A 163 8.77 -1.67 13.95
CA LEU A 163 9.24 -2.41 15.13
C LEU A 163 9.36 -3.91 14.87
N ARG A 164 8.48 -4.45 14.02
CA ARG A 164 8.52 -5.84 13.58
C ARG A 164 9.54 -6.09 12.47
N GLY A 165 10.28 -5.06 12.06
CA GLY A 165 11.42 -5.16 11.16
C GLY A 165 11.09 -5.02 9.68
N ALA A 166 9.96 -4.43 9.30
CA ALA A 166 9.73 -4.02 7.92
C ALA A 166 10.82 -3.04 7.47
N GLU A 167 11.18 -3.10 6.20
CA GLU A 167 12.13 -2.18 5.55
C GLU A 167 11.43 -1.32 4.52
N VAL A 168 10.49 -1.93 3.80
CA VAL A 168 9.61 -1.28 2.81
C VAL A 168 8.17 -1.51 3.24
N VAL A 169 7.31 -0.52 3.09
CA VAL A 169 5.86 -0.68 3.23
C VAL A 169 5.20 -0.30 1.92
N ALA A 170 4.50 -1.26 1.33
CA ALA A 170 3.64 -1.03 0.18
C ALA A 170 2.30 -0.44 0.64
N VAL A 171 1.87 0.62 -0.03
CA VAL A 171 0.66 1.36 0.31
C VAL A 171 -0.18 1.55 -0.97
N PRO A 172 -0.99 0.55 -1.38
CA PRO A 172 -2.06 0.78 -2.33
C PRO A 172 -2.97 1.90 -1.88
N THR A 173 -3.23 2.90 -2.73
CA THR A 173 -4.06 4.06 -2.38
C THR A 173 -5.09 4.39 -3.45
N ALA A 174 -6.15 5.07 -3.02
CA ALA A 174 -7.13 5.75 -3.86
C ALA A 174 -7.43 7.11 -3.20
N TRP A 175 -6.43 7.99 -3.19
CA TRP A 175 -6.50 9.28 -2.52
C TRP A 175 -7.51 10.19 -3.17
N THR A 176 -8.46 10.68 -2.37
CA THR A 176 -9.51 11.59 -2.81
C THR A 176 -9.43 12.91 -2.05
N GLY A 177 -9.96 13.96 -2.65
CA GLY A 177 -10.13 15.25 -1.99
C GLY A 177 -11.42 15.36 -1.20
N GLY A 178 -11.66 16.54 -0.62
CA GLY A 178 -12.94 16.92 -0.05
C GLY A 178 -13.09 16.77 1.46
N PHE A 179 -12.19 16.08 2.15
CA PHE A 179 -12.19 15.94 3.61
C PHE A 179 -11.03 16.67 4.31
N ASP A 180 -10.07 17.11 3.54
CA ASP A 180 -8.92 17.87 4.00
C ASP A 180 -9.03 19.32 3.53
N LYS A 181 -8.09 20.18 3.89
CA LYS A 181 -8.03 21.55 3.35
C LYS A 181 -7.89 21.51 1.84
N ALA A 182 -8.38 22.55 1.18
CA ALA A 182 -8.18 22.72 -0.26
C ALA A 182 -6.69 22.57 -0.61
N THR A 183 -6.43 21.89 -1.73
CA THR A 183 -5.06 21.71 -2.25
C THR A 183 -4.42 23.08 -2.47
N PRO A 184 -3.24 23.36 -1.88
CA PRO A 184 -2.53 24.61 -2.11
C PRO A 184 -2.18 24.81 -3.58
N ALA A 185 -1.90 26.07 -3.97
CA ALA A 185 -1.55 26.42 -5.37
C ALA A 185 -0.28 25.70 -5.88
N ASP A 186 0.61 25.27 -4.99
CA ASP A 186 1.79 24.46 -5.30
C ASP A 186 1.48 22.98 -5.55
N GLY A 187 0.22 22.59 -5.42
CA GLY A 187 -0.24 21.21 -5.65
C GLY A 187 0.10 20.21 -4.54
N ARG A 188 0.53 20.67 -3.37
CA ARG A 188 0.77 19.80 -2.21
C ARG A 188 -0.54 19.20 -1.71
N ILE A 189 -0.51 17.93 -1.36
CA ILE A 189 -1.64 17.24 -0.71
C ILE A 189 -1.19 16.63 0.62
N GLY A 190 -2.07 16.65 1.62
CA GLY A 190 -1.77 16.17 2.96
C GLY A 190 -1.39 14.69 3.02
N GLN A 191 -1.82 13.90 2.03
CA GLN A 191 -1.48 12.48 1.90
C GLN A 191 0.02 12.29 1.59
N VAL A 192 0.56 13.07 0.65
CA VAL A 192 2.00 13.07 0.31
C VAL A 192 2.83 13.56 1.49
N ASP A 193 2.43 14.66 2.11
CA ASP A 193 3.11 15.17 3.31
C ASP A 193 3.10 14.12 4.44
N GLY A 194 1.97 13.44 4.63
CA GLY A 194 1.84 12.34 5.59
C GLY A 194 2.80 11.20 5.29
N ALA A 195 2.94 10.79 4.03
CA ALA A 195 3.89 9.74 3.64
C ALA A 195 5.33 10.13 3.94
N LEU A 196 5.75 11.35 3.60
CA LEU A 196 7.10 11.87 3.88
C LEU A 196 7.39 11.92 5.39
N VAL A 197 6.45 12.42 6.19
CA VAL A 197 6.60 12.51 7.65
C VAL A 197 6.65 11.12 8.27
N GLN A 198 5.73 10.23 7.89
CA GLN A 198 5.64 8.88 8.45
C GLN A 198 6.86 8.02 8.09
N SER A 199 7.39 8.15 6.88
CA SER A 199 8.62 7.43 6.50
C SER A 199 9.82 7.86 7.33
N ASN A 200 9.96 9.18 7.61
CA ASN A 200 11.00 9.71 8.48
C ASN A 200 10.85 9.23 9.94
N LEU A 201 9.64 9.33 10.49
CA LEU A 201 9.38 8.97 11.89
C LEU A 201 9.56 7.47 12.16
N ASN A 202 9.31 6.63 11.15
CA ASN A 202 9.37 5.17 11.27
C ASN A 202 10.61 4.55 10.60
N GLN A 203 11.45 5.36 9.96
CA GLN A 203 12.66 4.96 9.23
C GLN A 203 12.37 3.79 8.27
N LEU A 204 11.38 4.00 7.37
CA LEU A 204 10.93 3.04 6.37
C LEU A 204 10.94 3.65 4.97
N PHE A 205 11.12 2.83 3.95
CA PHE A 205 10.69 3.19 2.60
C PHE A 205 9.17 3.00 2.50
N LEU A 206 8.45 3.97 1.93
CA LEU A 206 7.05 3.81 1.55
C LEU A 206 6.94 3.82 0.03
N VAL A 207 6.11 2.92 -0.51
CA VAL A 207 5.77 2.83 -1.92
C VAL A 207 4.26 3.04 -2.03
N CYS A 208 3.84 4.29 -2.26
CA CYS A 208 2.43 4.66 -2.37
C CYS A 208 2.03 4.70 -3.84
N ALA A 209 1.11 3.82 -4.23
CA ALA A 209 0.59 3.71 -5.58
C ALA A 209 -0.88 4.15 -5.62
N ASP A 210 -1.19 5.20 -6.38
CA ASP A 210 -2.51 5.85 -6.37
C ASP A 210 -3.25 5.73 -7.70
N GLN A 211 -4.56 5.90 -7.64
CA GLN A 211 -5.40 6.05 -8.82
C GLN A 211 -5.34 7.49 -9.36
N VAL A 212 -5.63 7.65 -10.64
CA VAL A 212 -5.91 8.95 -11.30
C VAL A 212 -7.24 8.89 -12.02
N GLY A 213 -7.73 10.06 -12.47
CA GLY A 213 -9.00 10.17 -13.18
C GLY A 213 -10.20 10.18 -12.24
N LYS A 214 -11.30 9.57 -12.67
CA LYS A 214 -12.58 9.55 -11.95
C LYS A 214 -13.22 8.17 -11.96
N ALA A 215 -13.86 7.83 -10.85
CA ALA A 215 -14.80 6.71 -10.75
C ALA A 215 -16.12 7.25 -10.19
N ASP A 216 -17.16 7.24 -11.00
CA ASP A 216 -18.45 7.88 -10.71
C ASP A 216 -18.29 9.34 -10.25
N GLN A 217 -18.63 9.65 -8.99
CA GLN A 217 -18.51 10.99 -8.41
C GLN A 217 -17.14 11.24 -7.74
N VAL A 218 -16.29 10.21 -7.63
CA VAL A 218 -15.00 10.30 -6.97
C VAL A 218 -13.94 10.74 -7.97
N THR A 219 -13.18 11.78 -7.63
CA THR A 219 -11.98 12.22 -8.37
C THR A 219 -10.75 11.88 -7.55
N PHE A 220 -9.83 11.16 -8.15
CA PHE A 220 -8.57 10.78 -7.50
C PHE A 220 -7.52 11.89 -7.63
N LEU A 221 -6.63 11.95 -6.66
CA LEU A 221 -5.60 12.99 -6.58
C LEU A 221 -4.31 12.61 -7.29
N GLY A 222 -4.09 11.32 -7.60
CA GLY A 222 -2.82 10.83 -8.10
C GLY A 222 -1.70 11.05 -7.09
N ARG A 223 -0.55 11.56 -7.54
CA ARG A 223 0.57 11.89 -6.68
C ARG A 223 1.25 10.68 -6.05
N SER A 224 1.22 9.51 -6.72
CA SER A 224 2.00 8.35 -6.28
C SER A 224 3.43 8.75 -5.95
N ILE A 225 3.99 8.16 -4.89
CA ILE A 225 5.29 8.58 -4.36
C ILE A 225 6.05 7.39 -3.77
N ILE A 226 7.37 7.41 -3.92
CA ILE A 226 8.28 6.52 -3.21
C ILE A 226 9.15 7.40 -2.29
N THR A 227 9.15 7.09 -0.99
CA THR A 227 9.88 7.87 0.02
C THR A 227 11.07 7.11 0.58
N THR A 228 12.05 7.83 1.12
CA THR A 228 13.20 7.28 1.83
C THR A 228 12.95 7.22 3.35
N PRO A 229 13.73 6.45 4.12
CA PRO A 229 13.70 6.46 5.59
C PRO A 229 14.07 7.81 6.22
N TYR A 230 14.51 8.76 5.41
CA TYR A 230 14.83 10.13 5.83
C TYR A 230 13.66 11.11 5.61
N GLY A 231 12.54 10.66 5.02
CA GLY A 231 11.39 11.50 4.72
C GLY A 231 11.54 12.34 3.46
N GLU A 232 12.30 11.84 2.50
CA GLU A 232 12.53 12.48 1.21
C GLU A 232 11.81 11.69 0.11
N ALA A 233 11.34 12.38 -0.93
CA ALA A 233 10.85 11.71 -2.12
C ALA A 233 12.04 11.24 -2.97
N VAL A 234 12.15 9.93 -3.21
CA VAL A 234 13.16 9.37 -4.12
C VAL A 234 12.58 9.20 -5.52
N ALA A 235 11.25 9.12 -5.65
CA ALA A 235 10.53 9.22 -6.91
C ALA A 235 9.11 9.78 -6.66
N GLY A 236 8.63 10.62 -7.54
CA GLY A 236 7.37 11.35 -7.37
C GLY A 236 7.51 12.61 -6.47
N PRO A 237 6.42 13.24 -6.03
CA PRO A 237 5.04 12.88 -6.37
C PRO A 237 4.78 12.94 -7.87
N LEU A 238 4.08 11.96 -8.41
CA LEU A 238 3.75 11.89 -9.82
C LEU A 238 2.70 12.95 -10.22
N SER A 239 2.35 13.01 -11.50
CA SER A 239 1.28 13.88 -12.02
C SER A 239 -0.04 13.67 -11.25
N PRO A 240 -0.86 14.70 -11.06
CA PRO A 240 -2.19 14.52 -10.46
C PRO A 240 -3.20 13.87 -11.40
N THR A 241 -2.90 13.76 -12.70
CA THR A 241 -3.86 13.38 -13.74
C THR A 241 -3.40 12.28 -14.68
N ASP A 242 -2.08 12.10 -14.82
CA ASP A 242 -1.54 11.21 -15.85
C ASP A 242 -1.18 9.84 -15.28
N GLU A 243 -1.44 8.78 -16.05
CA GLU A 243 -0.90 7.46 -15.75
C GLU A 243 0.62 7.45 -15.84
N ALA A 244 1.28 6.82 -14.91
CA ALA A 244 2.73 6.74 -14.87
C ALA A 244 3.23 5.58 -14.00
N ILE A 245 4.48 5.21 -14.18
CA ILE A 245 5.18 4.23 -13.33
C ILE A 245 6.44 4.89 -12.81
N ALA A 246 6.57 4.96 -11.49
CA ALA A 246 7.83 5.33 -10.86
C ALA A 246 8.60 4.05 -10.53
N VAL A 247 9.77 3.86 -11.12
CA VAL A 247 10.67 2.74 -10.81
C VAL A 247 11.96 3.29 -10.24
N VAL A 248 12.37 2.78 -9.06
CA VAL A 248 13.58 3.24 -8.40
C VAL A 248 14.31 2.10 -7.69
N LYS A 249 15.63 2.12 -7.79
CA LYS A 249 16.52 1.24 -7.03
C LYS A 249 16.86 1.90 -5.70
N ILE A 250 16.49 1.25 -4.60
CA ILE A 250 16.74 1.69 -3.22
C ILE A 250 17.83 0.85 -2.58
N ASP A 251 18.47 1.39 -1.54
CA ASP A 251 19.39 0.64 -0.67
C ASP A 251 18.74 0.34 0.68
N LEU A 252 18.37 -0.90 0.91
CA LEU A 252 17.71 -1.32 2.15
C LEU A 252 18.54 -1.05 3.41
N ASP A 253 19.86 -0.92 3.27
CA ASP A 253 20.72 -0.59 4.41
C ASP A 253 20.48 0.84 4.93
N ASP A 254 19.83 1.73 4.13
CA ASP A 254 19.41 3.06 4.58
C ASP A 254 18.45 3.03 5.76
N VAL A 255 17.64 1.98 5.88
CA VAL A 255 16.75 1.79 7.02
C VAL A 255 17.53 1.76 8.33
N GLN A 256 18.62 0.98 8.37
CA GLN A 256 19.47 0.89 9.55
C GLN A 256 20.27 2.17 9.78
N ARG A 257 20.78 2.78 8.70
CA ARG A 257 21.49 4.07 8.80
C ARG A 257 20.59 5.19 9.32
N ALA A 258 19.33 5.22 8.91
CA ALA A 258 18.37 6.21 9.38
C ALA A 258 17.95 6.01 10.84
N ARG A 259 18.02 4.77 11.36
CA ARG A 259 17.75 4.47 12.79
C ARG A 259 18.89 4.92 13.69
N HIS A 260 20.14 4.68 13.28
CA HIS A 260 21.33 5.01 14.09
C HIS A 260 21.91 6.36 13.65
N ARG A 261 21.36 7.47 14.15
CA ARG A 261 21.72 8.84 13.73
C ARG A 261 22.90 9.45 14.49
N GLY A 262 23.49 8.72 15.42
CA GLY A 262 24.63 9.14 16.22
C GLY A 262 24.63 8.49 17.60
N PRO A 263 25.66 8.74 18.43
CA PRO A 263 25.73 8.17 19.78
C PRO A 263 24.50 8.54 20.61
N GLY A 264 23.76 7.53 21.08
CA GLY A 264 22.55 7.71 21.90
C GLY A 264 21.33 8.24 21.15
N ILE A 265 21.37 8.35 19.80
CA ILE A 265 20.26 8.81 18.98
C ILE A 265 19.72 7.63 18.17
N ASP A 266 18.72 6.95 18.74
CA ASP A 266 18.00 5.85 18.10
C ASP A 266 16.51 6.00 18.44
N PRO A 267 15.65 6.37 17.47
CA PRO A 267 14.22 6.57 17.70
C PRO A 267 13.47 5.33 18.17
N PHE A 268 14.05 4.13 18.02
CA PHE A 268 13.43 2.88 18.48
C PHE A 268 13.82 2.57 19.92
N GLU A 269 15.11 2.67 20.25
CA GLU A 269 15.64 2.40 21.59
C GLU A 269 15.25 3.50 22.60
N ASN A 270 15.15 4.75 22.14
CA ASN A 270 14.82 5.88 23.01
C ASN A 270 13.33 6.00 23.36
N ARG A 271 12.47 5.06 22.90
CA ARG A 271 11.04 5.08 23.21
C ARG A 271 10.77 4.83 24.69
N ARG A 272 9.85 5.59 25.25
CA ARG A 272 9.39 5.48 26.64
C ARG A 272 8.10 4.64 26.70
N THR A 273 8.23 3.34 26.38
CA THR A 273 7.08 2.40 26.36
C THR A 273 6.44 2.22 27.73
N ASP A 274 7.19 2.50 28.81
CA ASP A 274 6.72 2.55 30.19
C ASP A 274 5.66 3.64 30.45
N VAL A 275 5.62 4.68 29.56
CA VAL A 275 4.68 5.80 29.69
C VAL A 275 3.52 5.68 28.70
N TYR A 276 3.73 5.14 27.48
CA TYR A 276 2.77 5.27 26.39
C TYR A 276 1.49 4.43 26.52
N ALA A 277 1.59 3.22 27.09
CA ALA A 277 0.52 2.23 27.00
C ALA A 277 -0.81 2.70 27.60
N GLY A 278 -0.77 3.35 28.78
CA GLY A 278 -1.98 3.83 29.47
C GLY A 278 -2.69 4.95 28.70
N ASP A 279 -1.94 5.91 28.18
CA ASP A 279 -2.50 7.09 27.52
C ASP A 279 -3.00 6.80 26.11
N LEU A 280 -2.45 5.79 25.43
CA LEU A 280 -2.90 5.35 24.12
C LEU A 280 -4.15 4.46 24.17
N GLY A 281 -4.66 4.17 25.38
CA GLY A 281 -5.89 3.39 25.56
C GLY A 281 -5.75 1.92 25.16
N TYR A 282 -4.53 1.40 25.02
CA TYR A 282 -4.31 -0.02 24.75
C TYR A 282 -4.72 -0.82 25.98
N GLN A 283 -5.74 -1.66 25.82
CA GLN A 283 -6.00 -2.71 26.78
C GLN A 283 -4.87 -3.74 26.71
N GLU A 284 -4.64 -4.48 27.80
CA GLU A 284 -3.65 -5.57 27.78
C GLU A 284 -3.81 -6.42 26.52
N PRO A 285 -2.71 -6.79 25.85
CA PRO A 285 -2.82 -7.52 24.59
C PRO A 285 -3.64 -8.78 24.83
N VAL A 286 -4.76 -8.87 24.14
CA VAL A 286 -5.42 -10.16 23.93
C VAL A 286 -4.30 -11.08 23.48
N LYS A 287 -4.02 -12.14 24.26
CA LYS A 287 -2.94 -13.11 23.99
C LYS A 287 -2.97 -13.43 22.51
N ASN A 288 -1.92 -12.99 21.84
CA ASN A 288 -1.73 -12.91 20.42
C ASN A 288 -2.31 -14.14 19.69
N PRO A 289 -3.31 -14.00 18.83
CA PRO A 289 -3.80 -15.10 18.00
C PRO A 289 -2.94 -15.35 16.75
N TRP A 290 -1.80 -14.62 16.60
CA TRP A 290 -0.87 -14.73 15.45
C TRP A 290 0.35 -15.59 15.73
#